data_1682a3e614a8db9df5e61ff54020776c
#
_entry.id   1682a3e614a8db9df5e61ff54020776c
#
_cell.length_a   1.000
_cell.length_b   1.000
_cell.length_c   1.000
_cell.angle_alpha   90.00
_cell.angle_beta   90.00
_cell.angle_gamma   90.00
#
_symmetry.space_group_name_H-M   'P 1'
#
loop_
_entity.id
_entity.type
_entity.pdbx_description
1 polymer ?
#
loop_
_entity_poly.entity_id
_entity_poly.type
_entity_poly.pdbx_seq_one_letter_code
_entity_poly.pdbx_strand_id
1 'polypeptide(L)'
;MLYEALLGLGPDGGPRHSTALLAEVEWAAAMAGDWEAVGALAVGLGPGSFTGIRIGLSTARGLAASTGLPLRGACTLDALGRALAERTASEGGPCSLAVLDARRGELFAGLYTRAGERLWDPVVLRPEALGERLGGLGEAPLAAGSGAVRFRHELAGRGVLVPDDADPVHRVAARHICALADAEASGDGDGLAPIYLRPPDAARWRERDTSKRAE
;
A
#
# COMPACT_ATOMS: atom_id res chain seq x y z
N MET A 1 5.27 1.22 -19.43
CA MET A 1 4.10 0.50 -18.86
C MET A 1 3.20 0.08 -20.00
N LEU A 2 2.87 -1.20 -20.10
CA LEU A 2 2.07 -1.75 -21.18
C LEU A 2 0.57 -1.76 -20.83
N TYR A 3 0.24 -2.12 -19.59
CA TYR A 3 -1.12 -2.23 -19.10
C TYR A 3 -1.18 -1.99 -17.59
N GLU A 4 -2.21 -1.30 -17.11
CA GLU A 4 -2.53 -1.14 -15.69
C GLU A 4 -4.05 -1.09 -15.54
N ALA A 5 -4.60 -1.92 -14.67
CA ALA A 5 -6.02 -1.95 -14.36
C ALA A 5 -6.28 -1.61 -12.89
N LEU A 6 -7.38 -0.92 -12.63
CA LEU A 6 -7.88 -0.64 -11.28
C LEU A 6 -9.17 -1.44 -11.05
N LEU A 7 -9.11 -2.43 -10.18
CA LEU A 7 -10.28 -3.19 -9.76
C LEU A 7 -11.05 -2.42 -8.68
N GLY A 8 -12.15 -1.79 -9.07
CA GLY A 8 -13.08 -1.12 -8.16
C GLY A 8 -14.00 -2.09 -7.42
N LEU A 9 -15.08 -1.56 -6.85
CA LEU A 9 -16.15 -2.36 -6.26
C LEU A 9 -17.03 -2.97 -7.36
N GLY A 10 -17.57 -4.17 -7.11
CA GLY A 10 -18.55 -4.81 -7.97
C GLY A 10 -19.92 -4.12 -7.91
N PRO A 11 -20.88 -4.55 -8.76
CA PRO A 11 -22.24 -4.03 -8.75
C PRO A 11 -22.98 -4.22 -7.42
N ASP A 12 -22.57 -5.21 -6.65
CA ASP A 12 -23.03 -5.53 -5.28
C ASP A 12 -22.33 -4.72 -4.19
N GLY A 13 -21.44 -3.80 -4.56
CA GLY A 13 -20.60 -3.03 -3.64
C GLY A 13 -19.45 -3.81 -2.99
N GLY A 14 -19.30 -5.09 -3.35
CA GLY A 14 -18.22 -5.96 -2.87
C GLY A 14 -16.89 -5.76 -3.63
N PRO A 15 -15.75 -6.08 -3.01
CA PRO A 15 -14.46 -5.97 -3.66
C PRO A 15 -14.29 -7.05 -4.76
N ARG A 16 -13.87 -6.65 -5.95
CA ARG A 16 -13.71 -7.54 -7.12
C ARG A 16 -12.40 -8.33 -7.16
N HIS A 17 -11.49 -8.12 -6.24
CA HIS A 17 -10.18 -8.76 -6.27
C HIS A 17 -10.22 -10.29 -6.18
N SER A 18 -11.27 -10.89 -5.59
CA SER A 18 -11.43 -12.34 -5.54
C SER A 18 -11.97 -12.96 -6.84
N THR A 19 -12.64 -12.18 -7.69
CA THR A 19 -13.33 -12.67 -8.89
C THR A 19 -12.70 -12.20 -10.19
N ALA A 20 -11.99 -11.08 -10.19
CA ALA A 20 -11.47 -10.47 -11.40
C ALA A 20 -9.93 -10.37 -11.43
N LEU A 21 -9.24 -10.54 -10.30
CA LEU A 21 -7.79 -10.34 -10.23
C LEU A 21 -7.03 -11.24 -11.23
N LEU A 22 -7.35 -12.53 -11.26
CA LEU A 22 -6.63 -13.48 -12.11
C LEU A 22 -6.85 -13.15 -13.61
N ALA A 23 -8.07 -12.83 -13.99
CA ALA A 23 -8.39 -12.45 -15.38
C ALA A 23 -7.63 -11.17 -15.81
N GLU A 24 -7.50 -10.19 -14.92
CA GLU A 24 -6.73 -8.98 -15.22
C GLU A 24 -5.22 -9.25 -15.30
N VAL A 25 -4.70 -10.18 -14.50
CA VAL A 25 -3.29 -10.61 -14.59
C VAL A 25 -3.02 -11.37 -15.88
N GLU A 26 -3.91 -12.29 -16.28
CA GLU A 26 -3.83 -12.99 -17.57
C GLU A 26 -3.86 -12.02 -18.74
N TRP A 27 -4.77 -11.03 -18.69
CA TRP A 27 -4.83 -9.98 -19.70
C TRP A 27 -3.54 -9.15 -19.75
N ALA A 28 -2.98 -8.80 -18.62
CA ALA A 28 -1.71 -8.07 -18.52
C ALA A 28 -0.54 -8.87 -19.13
N ALA A 29 -0.47 -10.17 -18.86
CA ALA A 29 0.53 -11.06 -19.45
C ALA A 29 0.39 -11.14 -20.98
N ALA A 30 -0.83 -11.34 -21.48
CA ALA A 30 -1.11 -11.35 -22.92
C ALA A 30 -0.69 -10.04 -23.61
N MET A 31 -0.95 -8.89 -22.98
CA MET A 31 -0.52 -7.58 -23.49
C MET A 31 1.02 -7.39 -23.49
N ALA A 32 1.73 -8.13 -22.64
CA ALA A 32 3.21 -8.10 -22.58
C ALA A 32 3.86 -9.01 -23.65
N GLY A 33 3.12 -9.85 -24.32
CA GLY A 33 3.62 -10.85 -25.27
C GLY A 33 3.59 -12.28 -24.71
N ASP A 34 2.62 -12.51 -23.82
CA ASP A 34 2.38 -13.73 -23.06
C ASP A 34 3.36 -13.96 -21.90
N TRP A 35 3.18 -15.07 -21.16
CA TRP A 35 3.94 -15.40 -19.95
C TRP A 35 5.45 -15.54 -20.22
N GLU A 36 5.86 -15.93 -21.42
CA GLU A 36 7.26 -16.04 -21.83
C GLU A 36 8.00 -14.69 -21.84
N ALA A 37 7.26 -13.59 -21.98
CA ALA A 37 7.82 -12.23 -21.94
C ALA A 37 7.87 -11.64 -20.54
N VAL A 38 7.28 -12.31 -19.54
CA VAL A 38 7.24 -11.86 -18.14
C VAL A 38 8.50 -12.33 -17.41
N GLY A 39 9.31 -11.41 -16.91
CA GLY A 39 10.56 -11.73 -16.20
C GLY A 39 10.37 -12.01 -14.71
N ALA A 40 9.36 -11.44 -14.06
CA ALA A 40 9.09 -11.61 -12.64
C ALA A 40 7.65 -11.19 -12.29
N LEU A 41 7.18 -11.66 -11.13
CA LEU A 41 5.95 -11.21 -10.49
C LEU A 41 6.27 -10.30 -9.31
N ALA A 42 5.47 -9.25 -9.12
CA ALA A 42 5.60 -8.36 -7.99
C ALA A 42 4.27 -8.23 -7.24
N VAL A 43 4.32 -8.20 -5.90
CA VAL A 43 3.13 -8.10 -5.04
C VAL A 43 3.32 -7.09 -3.92
N GLY A 44 2.28 -6.30 -3.64
CA GLY A 44 2.24 -5.43 -2.47
C GLY A 44 2.06 -6.26 -1.19
N LEU A 45 3.01 -6.14 -0.26
CA LEU A 45 3.01 -6.88 1.01
C LEU A 45 2.18 -6.19 2.11
N GLY A 46 1.65 -5.00 1.85
CA GLY A 46 1.00 -4.15 2.85
C GLY A 46 1.93 -3.02 3.33
N PRO A 47 1.48 -2.27 4.36
CA PRO A 47 0.22 -2.42 5.08
C PRO A 47 -1.02 -2.10 4.22
N GLY A 48 -2.18 -2.64 4.62
CA GLY A 48 -3.44 -2.44 3.90
C GLY A 48 -4.55 -3.36 4.39
N SER A 49 -5.54 -3.61 3.54
CA SER A 49 -6.63 -4.55 3.83
C SER A 49 -6.09 -5.96 4.10
N PHE A 50 -6.38 -6.50 5.28
CA PHE A 50 -5.95 -7.85 5.70
C PHE A 50 -6.34 -8.94 4.69
N THR A 51 -7.60 -8.92 4.23
CA THR A 51 -8.09 -9.85 3.22
C THR A 51 -7.43 -9.61 1.86
N GLY A 52 -7.31 -8.35 1.44
CA GLY A 52 -6.72 -7.99 0.15
C GLY A 52 -5.26 -8.42 0.04
N ILE A 53 -4.45 -8.17 1.08
CA ILE A 53 -3.04 -8.59 1.11
C ILE A 53 -2.92 -10.12 0.99
N ARG A 54 -3.74 -10.88 1.72
CA ARG A 54 -3.72 -12.34 1.66
C ARG A 54 -4.13 -12.90 0.31
N ILE A 55 -5.20 -12.37 -0.27
CA ILE A 55 -5.63 -12.76 -1.62
C ILE A 55 -4.53 -12.46 -2.63
N GLY A 56 -4.00 -11.24 -2.64
CA GLY A 56 -2.94 -10.84 -3.56
C GLY A 56 -1.70 -11.71 -3.44
N LEU A 57 -1.20 -11.93 -2.22
CA LEU A 57 -0.01 -12.75 -1.99
C LEU A 57 -0.24 -14.22 -2.32
N SER A 58 -1.41 -14.79 -1.98
CA SER A 58 -1.73 -16.18 -2.33
C SER A 58 -1.86 -16.39 -3.82
N THR A 59 -2.49 -15.46 -4.54
CA THR A 59 -2.60 -15.49 -6.00
C THR A 59 -1.21 -15.38 -6.65
N ALA A 60 -0.38 -14.44 -6.19
CA ALA A 60 0.97 -14.26 -6.71
C ALA A 60 1.85 -15.49 -6.48
N ARG A 61 1.76 -16.14 -5.32
CA ARG A 61 2.45 -17.42 -5.04
C ARG A 61 1.96 -18.55 -5.94
N GLY A 62 0.64 -18.66 -6.15
CA GLY A 62 0.09 -19.66 -7.05
C GLY A 62 0.58 -19.48 -8.49
N LEU A 63 0.61 -18.24 -8.98
CA LEU A 63 1.15 -17.91 -10.29
C LEU A 63 2.66 -18.20 -10.38
N ALA A 64 3.45 -17.80 -9.39
CA ALA A 64 4.89 -18.08 -9.34
C ALA A 64 5.15 -19.59 -9.39
N ALA A 65 4.42 -20.39 -8.61
CA ALA A 65 4.56 -21.83 -8.59
C ALA A 65 4.15 -22.49 -9.93
N SER A 66 3.15 -21.94 -10.62
CA SER A 66 2.68 -22.50 -11.91
C SER A 66 3.55 -22.09 -13.11
N THR A 67 4.12 -20.87 -13.07
CA THR A 67 4.92 -20.32 -14.19
C THR A 67 6.42 -20.49 -14.01
N GLY A 68 6.90 -20.77 -12.80
CA GLY A 68 8.33 -20.79 -12.45
C GLY A 68 8.95 -19.38 -12.36
N LEU A 69 8.16 -18.31 -12.44
CA LEU A 69 8.65 -16.94 -12.38
C LEU A 69 9.05 -16.55 -10.95
N PRO A 70 10.12 -15.77 -10.78
CA PRO A 70 10.48 -15.24 -9.48
C PRO A 70 9.39 -14.31 -8.96
N LEU A 71 9.06 -14.45 -7.66
CA LEU A 71 8.10 -13.59 -6.97
C LEU A 71 8.83 -12.63 -6.04
N ARG A 72 8.51 -11.34 -6.17
CA ARG A 72 9.09 -10.24 -5.39
C ARG A 72 8.00 -9.48 -4.66
N GLY A 73 8.34 -8.81 -3.57
CA GLY A 73 7.38 -8.06 -2.78
C GLY A 73 7.86 -6.64 -2.49
N ALA A 74 6.92 -5.71 -2.32
CA ALA A 74 7.23 -4.35 -1.88
C ALA A 74 6.22 -3.83 -0.87
N CYS A 75 6.65 -2.91 0.00
CA CYS A 75 5.78 -2.23 0.94
C CYS A 75 4.80 -1.30 0.20
N THR A 76 3.54 -1.37 0.57
CA THR A 76 2.48 -0.56 -0.07
C THR A 76 2.65 0.93 0.19
N LEU A 77 3.13 1.32 1.39
CA LEU A 77 3.41 2.73 1.69
C LEU A 77 4.62 3.26 0.92
N ASP A 78 5.64 2.43 0.68
CA ASP A 78 6.81 2.83 -0.11
C ASP A 78 6.42 3.10 -1.58
N ALA A 79 5.51 2.27 -2.12
CA ALA A 79 4.97 2.49 -3.46
C ALA A 79 4.21 3.82 -3.56
N LEU A 80 3.47 4.19 -2.51
CA LEU A 80 2.78 5.46 -2.44
C LEU A 80 3.76 6.63 -2.22
N GLY A 81 4.78 6.45 -1.38
CA GLY A 81 5.86 7.41 -1.18
C GLY A 81 6.62 7.70 -2.49
N ARG A 82 6.90 6.66 -3.27
CA ARG A 82 7.50 6.79 -4.61
C ARG A 82 6.61 7.57 -5.57
N ALA A 83 5.30 7.29 -5.61
CA ALA A 83 4.34 8.04 -6.43
C ALA A 83 4.34 9.54 -6.10
N LEU A 84 4.39 9.87 -4.81
CA LEU A 84 4.50 11.25 -4.34
C LEU A 84 5.83 11.89 -4.73
N ALA A 85 6.94 11.17 -4.59
CA ALA A 85 8.27 11.66 -4.96
C ALA A 85 8.35 11.98 -6.46
N GLU A 86 7.81 11.11 -7.32
CA GLU A 86 7.75 11.35 -8.77
C GLU A 86 6.92 12.61 -9.10
N ARG A 87 5.84 12.87 -8.37
CA ARG A 87 5.03 14.08 -8.55
C ARG A 87 5.77 15.35 -8.11
N THR A 88 6.47 15.31 -6.99
CA THR A 88 7.14 16.48 -6.41
C THR A 88 8.53 16.77 -7.00
N ALA A 89 9.13 15.80 -7.69
CA ALA A 89 10.47 15.92 -8.25
C ALA A 89 10.66 17.12 -9.19
N SER A 90 9.61 17.47 -9.96
CA SER A 90 9.63 18.60 -10.91
C SER A 90 9.41 19.97 -10.26
N GLU A 91 8.87 20.01 -9.04
CA GLU A 91 8.38 21.25 -8.41
C GLU A 91 9.19 21.70 -7.19
N GLY A 92 10.27 20.97 -6.84
CA GLY A 92 11.04 21.25 -5.60
C GLY A 92 10.18 21.13 -4.33
N GLY A 93 9.16 20.26 -4.38
CA GLY A 93 8.11 20.13 -3.39
C GLY A 93 8.57 19.59 -2.03
N PRO A 94 7.68 19.54 -1.03
CA PRO A 94 7.96 19.10 0.32
C PRO A 94 8.24 17.58 0.39
N CYS A 95 8.61 17.09 1.59
CA CYS A 95 8.68 15.65 1.86
C CYS A 95 7.31 14.99 1.66
N SER A 96 7.33 13.68 1.42
CA SER A 96 6.15 12.89 1.05
C SER A 96 5.62 12.11 2.24
N LEU A 97 4.30 12.15 2.48
CA LEU A 97 3.61 11.44 3.55
C LEU A 97 2.60 10.44 2.94
N ALA A 98 2.97 9.17 2.91
CA ALA A 98 2.04 8.12 2.50
C ALA A 98 1.08 7.78 3.64
N VAL A 99 -0.25 7.82 3.38
CA VAL A 99 -1.28 7.61 4.41
C VAL A 99 -2.37 6.70 3.88
N LEU A 100 -2.54 5.52 4.47
CA LEU A 100 -3.62 4.59 4.14
C LEU A 100 -4.62 4.47 5.30
N ASP A 101 -5.89 4.27 4.98
CA ASP A 101 -6.94 4.03 5.98
C ASP A 101 -6.75 2.65 6.63
N ALA A 102 -6.39 2.64 7.92
CA ALA A 102 -6.26 1.42 8.71
C ALA A 102 -7.60 0.97 9.32
N ARG A 103 -8.71 1.66 8.98
CA ARG A 103 -10.04 1.47 9.59
C ARG A 103 -10.07 1.87 11.08
N ARG A 104 -11.26 1.89 11.68
CA ARG A 104 -11.49 2.18 13.11
C ARG A 104 -10.94 3.52 13.61
N GLY A 105 -10.85 4.52 12.75
CA GLY A 105 -10.29 5.83 13.09
C GLY A 105 -8.76 5.85 13.18
N GLU A 106 -8.08 4.80 12.68
CA GLU A 106 -6.63 4.71 12.60
C GLU A 106 -6.15 4.83 11.14
N LEU A 107 -4.89 5.14 10.97
CA LEU A 107 -4.22 5.21 9.68
C LEU A 107 -2.87 4.48 9.73
N PHE A 108 -2.44 3.98 8.58
CA PHE A 108 -1.06 3.58 8.35
C PHE A 108 -0.32 4.77 7.73
N ALA A 109 0.86 5.10 8.24
CA ALA A 109 1.66 6.20 7.73
C ALA A 109 3.13 5.82 7.54
N GLY A 110 3.75 6.44 6.53
CA GLY A 110 5.19 6.44 6.29
C GLY A 110 5.61 7.80 5.75
N LEU A 111 6.72 8.33 6.23
CA LEU A 111 7.32 9.57 5.76
C LEU A 111 8.53 9.27 4.89
N TYR A 112 8.67 10.03 3.81
CA TYR A 112 9.70 9.85 2.80
C TYR A 112 10.36 11.17 2.43
N THR A 113 11.63 11.12 2.04
CA THR A 113 12.32 12.26 1.45
C THR A 113 11.66 12.66 0.12
N ARG A 114 12.06 13.81 -0.42
CA ARG A 114 11.68 14.23 -1.79
C ARG A 114 12.13 13.24 -2.88
N ALA A 115 13.16 12.46 -2.60
CA ALA A 115 13.64 11.40 -3.50
C ALA A 115 12.89 10.06 -3.32
N GLY A 116 11.95 9.97 -2.38
CA GLY A 116 11.18 8.76 -2.10
C GLY A 116 11.88 7.78 -1.15
N GLU A 117 12.96 8.17 -0.50
CA GLU A 117 13.64 7.36 0.51
C GLU A 117 12.87 7.41 1.83
N ARG A 118 12.75 6.28 2.51
CA ARG A 118 12.01 6.16 3.76
C ARG A 118 12.72 6.91 4.90
N LEU A 119 11.98 7.84 5.56
CA LEU A 119 12.39 8.54 6.78
C LEU A 119 11.82 7.91 8.05
N TRP A 120 10.58 7.38 7.95
CA TRP A 120 9.95 6.64 9.04
C TRP A 120 9.58 5.24 8.60
N ASP A 121 9.83 4.27 9.46
CA ASP A 121 9.23 2.96 9.29
C ASP A 121 7.70 3.06 9.31
N PRO A 122 7.00 2.19 8.53
CA PRO A 122 5.56 2.13 8.54
C PRO A 122 4.98 2.01 9.95
N VAL A 123 4.05 2.89 10.30
CA VAL A 123 3.39 2.91 11.62
C VAL A 123 1.87 2.86 11.48
N VAL A 124 1.18 2.36 12.52
CA VAL A 124 -0.26 2.51 12.70
C VAL A 124 -0.50 3.45 13.86
N LEU A 125 -1.35 4.47 13.65
CA LEU A 125 -1.65 5.48 14.66
C LEU A 125 -2.96 6.21 14.35
N ARG A 126 -3.43 7.03 15.28
CA ARG A 126 -4.56 7.92 15.07
C ARG A 126 -4.12 9.23 14.41
N PRO A 127 -5.03 9.96 13.73
CA PRO A 127 -4.70 11.24 13.08
C PRO A 127 -4.08 12.27 14.04
N GLU A 128 -4.52 12.28 15.30
CA GLU A 128 -4.00 13.20 16.33
C GLU A 128 -2.51 12.95 16.60
N ALA A 129 -2.15 11.67 16.81
CA ALA A 129 -0.77 11.26 17.06
C ALA A 129 0.14 11.47 15.83
N LEU A 130 -0.41 11.34 14.61
CA LEU A 130 0.32 11.69 13.40
C LEU A 130 0.68 13.17 13.39
N GLY A 131 -0.27 14.05 13.75
CA GLY A 131 -0.01 15.47 13.81
C GLY A 131 1.07 15.87 14.82
N GLU A 132 1.08 15.26 15.99
CA GLU A 132 2.15 15.46 16.98
C GLU A 132 3.52 15.04 16.44
N ARG A 133 3.57 13.90 15.73
CA ARG A 133 4.80 13.40 15.12
C ARG A 133 5.31 14.29 13.98
N LEU A 134 4.40 14.96 13.25
CA LEU A 134 4.73 15.90 12.18
C LEU A 134 5.20 17.26 12.69
N GLY A 135 4.88 17.63 13.95
CA GLY A 135 5.19 18.92 14.54
C GLY A 135 6.69 19.29 14.60
N GLY A 136 7.58 18.31 14.39
CA GLY A 136 9.03 18.53 14.29
C GLY A 136 9.55 18.73 12.87
N LEU A 137 8.69 18.67 11.85
CA LEU A 137 9.10 18.90 10.47
C LEU A 137 9.16 20.40 10.18
N GLY A 138 10.26 20.84 9.54
CA GLY A 138 10.45 22.24 9.15
C GLY A 138 9.57 22.71 7.98
N GLU A 139 8.89 21.80 7.32
CA GLU A 139 7.99 22.06 6.18
C GLU A 139 6.77 21.14 6.21
N ALA A 140 5.67 21.61 5.62
CA ALA A 140 4.44 20.84 5.49
C ALA A 140 4.61 19.71 4.46
N PRO A 141 4.37 18.43 4.79
CA PRO A 141 4.48 17.35 3.83
C PRO A 141 3.30 17.33 2.85
N LEU A 142 3.53 16.80 1.64
CA LEU A 142 2.47 16.43 0.72
C LEU A 142 2.01 15.02 1.05
N ALA A 143 0.74 14.84 1.41
CA ALA A 143 0.17 13.55 1.77
C ALA A 143 -0.70 12.97 0.67
N ALA A 144 -0.59 11.66 0.43
CA ALA A 144 -1.51 10.94 -0.44
C ALA A 144 -1.88 9.57 0.13
N GLY A 145 -2.94 8.98 -0.45
CA GLY A 145 -3.50 7.70 -0.10
C GLY A 145 -4.91 7.79 0.47
N SER A 146 -5.56 6.65 0.63
CA SER A 146 -6.95 6.56 1.12
C SER A 146 -7.15 7.15 2.51
N GLY A 147 -6.12 7.10 3.37
CA GLY A 147 -6.15 7.73 4.68
C GLY A 147 -6.01 9.24 4.60
N ALA A 148 -5.21 9.77 3.66
CA ALA A 148 -5.09 11.21 3.44
C ALA A 148 -6.42 11.83 2.99
N VAL A 149 -7.13 11.17 2.08
CA VAL A 149 -8.48 11.58 1.65
C VAL A 149 -9.46 11.54 2.84
N ARG A 150 -9.50 10.41 3.56
CA ARG A 150 -10.45 10.21 4.67
C ARG A 150 -10.26 11.20 5.81
N PHE A 151 -9.04 11.49 6.18
CA PHE A 151 -8.68 12.37 7.31
C PHE A 151 -8.17 13.74 6.86
N ARG A 152 -8.65 14.20 5.69
CA ARG A 152 -8.22 15.47 5.08
C ARG A 152 -8.32 16.65 6.03
N HIS A 153 -9.43 16.79 6.75
CA HIS A 153 -9.67 17.91 7.65
C HIS A 153 -8.70 17.93 8.82
N GLU A 154 -8.45 16.78 9.42
CA GLU A 154 -7.53 16.62 10.54
C GLU A 154 -6.06 16.88 10.10
N LEU A 155 -5.70 16.43 8.91
CA LEU A 155 -4.37 16.64 8.34
C LEU A 155 -4.15 18.10 7.90
N ALA A 156 -5.13 18.70 7.23
CA ALA A 156 -5.06 20.10 6.79
C ALA A 156 -4.97 21.06 7.98
N GLY A 157 -5.69 20.80 9.08
CA GLY A 157 -5.57 21.57 10.33
C GLY A 157 -4.18 21.57 10.95
N ARG A 158 -3.26 20.72 10.46
CA ARG A 158 -1.86 20.59 10.89
C ARG A 158 -0.86 20.99 9.80
N GLY A 159 -1.34 21.67 8.77
CA GLY A 159 -0.52 22.16 7.66
C GLY A 159 -0.16 21.13 6.61
N VAL A 160 -0.66 19.87 6.70
CA VAL A 160 -0.40 18.84 5.69
C VAL A 160 -1.15 19.17 4.39
N LEU A 161 -0.42 19.12 3.27
CA LEU A 161 -1.01 19.34 1.95
C LEU A 161 -1.61 18.03 1.44
N VAL A 162 -2.87 18.05 1.00
CA VAL A 162 -3.56 16.88 0.47
C VAL A 162 -4.16 17.23 -0.89
N PRO A 163 -3.75 16.59 -2.00
CA PRO A 163 -4.32 16.79 -3.33
C PRO A 163 -5.82 16.50 -3.36
N ASP A 164 -6.50 16.88 -4.45
CA ASP A 164 -7.93 16.62 -4.62
C ASP A 164 -8.23 15.12 -4.52
N ASP A 165 -9.41 14.76 -3.96
CA ASP A 165 -9.78 13.37 -3.70
C ASP A 165 -9.78 12.46 -4.94
N ALA A 166 -10.02 13.03 -6.12
CA ALA A 166 -9.99 12.32 -7.39
C ALA A 166 -8.58 12.13 -7.97
N ASP A 167 -7.56 12.78 -7.38
CA ASP A 167 -6.20 12.72 -7.88
C ASP A 167 -5.65 11.27 -7.88
N PRO A 168 -5.12 10.79 -9.01
CA PRO A 168 -4.56 9.44 -9.11
C PRO A 168 -3.45 9.14 -8.10
N VAL A 169 -2.77 10.15 -7.56
CA VAL A 169 -1.69 9.98 -6.57
C VAL A 169 -2.18 9.33 -5.28
N HIS A 170 -3.49 9.35 -4.99
CA HIS A 170 -4.06 8.65 -3.83
C HIS A 170 -4.14 7.13 -4.00
N ARG A 171 -3.84 6.61 -5.18
CA ARG A 171 -3.91 5.18 -5.49
C ARG A 171 -2.55 4.54 -5.43
N VAL A 172 -2.49 3.36 -4.82
CA VAL A 172 -1.29 2.52 -4.89
C VAL A 172 -1.26 1.89 -6.29
N ALA A 173 -0.34 2.33 -7.12
CA ALA A 173 -0.22 1.86 -8.49
C ALA A 173 0.77 0.69 -8.60
N ALA A 174 0.42 -0.34 -9.38
CA ALA A 174 1.21 -1.54 -9.55
C ALA A 174 2.62 -1.25 -10.10
N ARG A 175 2.76 -0.25 -10.98
CA ARG A 175 4.05 0.17 -11.53
C ARG A 175 5.08 0.54 -10.45
N HIS A 176 4.64 1.15 -9.34
CA HIS A 176 5.54 1.53 -8.24
C HIS A 176 5.92 0.31 -7.39
N ILE A 177 5.00 -0.65 -7.21
CA ILE A 177 5.32 -1.95 -6.59
C ILE A 177 6.37 -2.68 -7.42
N CYS A 178 6.19 -2.78 -8.74
CA CYS A 178 7.15 -3.43 -9.64
C CYS A 178 8.53 -2.76 -9.57
N ALA A 179 8.59 -1.43 -9.65
CA ALA A 179 9.85 -0.70 -9.63
C ALA A 179 10.62 -0.85 -8.30
N LEU A 180 9.93 -0.91 -7.16
CA LEU A 180 10.54 -1.18 -5.86
C LEU A 180 10.99 -2.63 -5.73
N ALA A 181 10.17 -3.57 -6.17
CA ALA A 181 10.47 -4.99 -6.16
C ALA A 181 11.69 -5.35 -7.04
N ASP A 182 11.91 -4.61 -8.12
CA ASP A 182 13.10 -4.76 -8.96
C ASP A 182 14.38 -4.24 -8.28
N ALA A 183 14.27 -3.13 -7.55
CA ALA A 183 15.39 -2.53 -6.82
C ALA A 183 15.84 -3.39 -5.62
N GLU A 184 14.90 -4.08 -4.96
CA GLU A 184 15.15 -4.93 -3.80
C GLU A 184 15.42 -6.40 -4.15
N ALA A 185 15.79 -6.71 -5.39
CA ALA A 185 15.92 -8.05 -5.97
C ALA A 185 16.85 -9.00 -5.20
N SER A 186 16.44 -9.43 -4.01
CA SER A 186 17.11 -10.42 -3.18
C SER A 186 16.07 -11.28 -2.46
N GLY A 187 15.66 -12.41 -3.04
CA GLY A 187 14.93 -13.44 -2.33
C GLY A 187 14.00 -14.26 -3.21
N ASP A 188 14.09 -15.57 -3.06
CA ASP A 188 13.09 -16.51 -3.53
C ASP A 188 11.77 -16.20 -2.81
N GLY A 189 10.65 -16.19 -3.55
CA GLY A 189 9.33 -15.79 -3.07
C GLY A 189 8.81 -16.52 -1.83
N ASP A 190 9.47 -17.58 -1.38
CA ASP A 190 9.12 -18.36 -0.18
C ASP A 190 9.28 -17.57 1.13
N GLY A 191 10.16 -16.57 1.18
CA GLY A 191 10.39 -15.71 2.36
C GLY A 191 9.48 -14.51 2.47
N LEU A 192 8.64 -14.20 1.47
CA LEU A 192 7.78 -13.03 1.49
C LEU A 192 6.69 -13.17 2.55
N ALA A 193 6.60 -12.22 3.46
CA ALA A 193 5.57 -12.18 4.51
C ALA A 193 4.76 -10.88 4.43
N PRO A 194 3.45 -10.93 4.74
CA PRO A 194 2.65 -9.72 4.85
C PRO A 194 3.16 -8.76 5.93
N ILE A 195 3.14 -7.47 5.65
CA ILE A 195 3.48 -6.42 6.60
C ILE A 195 2.23 -6.11 7.43
N TYR A 196 2.10 -6.75 8.59
CA TYR A 196 1.02 -6.52 9.54
C TYR A 196 1.47 -5.57 10.65
N LEU A 197 1.05 -4.31 10.57
CA LEU A 197 1.32 -3.30 11.62
C LEU A 197 0.34 -3.38 12.79
N ARG A 198 -0.71 -4.20 12.66
CA ARG A 198 -1.71 -4.44 13.68
C ARG A 198 -2.05 -5.93 13.74
N PRO A 199 -2.19 -6.50 14.94
CA PRO A 199 -2.68 -7.88 15.10
C PRO A 199 -4.05 -8.07 14.44
N PRO A 200 -4.36 -9.26 13.90
CA PRO A 200 -5.69 -9.58 13.39
C PRO A 200 -6.76 -9.33 14.45
N ASP A 201 -7.95 -8.89 14.03
CA ASP A 201 -9.07 -8.60 14.93
C ASP A 201 -9.47 -9.80 15.81
N ALA A 202 -9.33 -11.01 15.31
CA ALA A 202 -9.60 -12.24 16.04
C ALA A 202 -8.70 -12.42 17.28
N ALA A 203 -7.49 -11.88 17.31
CA ALA A 203 -6.61 -11.97 18.48
C ALA A 203 -7.13 -11.09 19.63
N ARG A 204 -7.65 -9.89 19.32
CA ARG A 204 -8.23 -8.98 20.33
C ARG A 204 -9.55 -9.48 20.94
N TRP A 205 -10.29 -10.36 20.26
CA TRP A 205 -11.48 -10.98 20.81
C TRP A 205 -11.13 -12.00 21.90
N ARG A 206 -10.05 -12.75 21.71
CA ARG A 206 -9.56 -13.71 22.71
C ARG A 206 -9.10 -13.02 24.00
N GLU A 207 -8.38 -11.90 23.88
CA GLU A 207 -7.91 -11.12 25.05
C GLU A 207 -9.07 -10.54 25.87
N ARG A 208 -10.14 -10.05 25.21
CA ARG A 208 -11.35 -9.55 25.88
C ARG A 208 -12.19 -10.65 26.55
N ASP A 209 -12.21 -11.84 25.99
CA ASP A 209 -12.96 -12.96 26.53
C ASP A 209 -12.25 -13.58 27.75
N THR A 210 -10.93 -13.58 27.76
CA THR A 210 -10.12 -14.00 28.91
C THR A 210 -10.20 -13.02 30.08
N SER A 211 -10.27 -11.71 29.86
CA SER A 211 -10.43 -10.74 30.92
C SER A 211 -11.83 -10.78 31.57
N LYS A 212 -12.89 -11.11 30.81
CA LYS A 212 -14.25 -11.28 31.35
C LYS A 212 -14.47 -12.59 32.10
N ARG A 213 -13.61 -13.58 31.95
CA ARG A 213 -13.68 -14.87 32.70
C ARG A 213 -12.81 -14.85 33.96
N ALA A 214 -12.05 -13.78 34.19
CA ALA A 214 -11.20 -13.60 35.36
C ALA A 214 -11.81 -12.66 36.42
N GLU A 215 -13.00 -12.10 36.17
CA GLU A 215 -13.89 -11.41 37.13
C GLU A 215 -15.03 -12.38 37.56
#